data_8243aa8ab540cea7355579162f6e98a4
#
_entry.id   8243aa8ab540cea7355579162f6e98a4
#
_cell.length_a   1.000
_cell.length_b   1.000
_cell.length_c   1.000
_cell.angle_alpha   90.00
_cell.angle_beta   90.00
_cell.angle_gamma   90.00
#
_symmetry.space_group_name_H-M   'P 1'
#
loop_
_entity.id
_entity.type
_entity.pdbx_description
1 polymer ?
#
loop_
_entity_poly.entity_id
_entity_poly.type
_entity_poly.pdbx_seq_one_letter_code
_entity_poly.pdbx_strand_id
1 'polypeptide(L)' 'MRPIDWQTPATLHSRDDGGSDMHYDFRELRKGPLGDLVRHVATLSADERSRVVIDVAGGSTLNVAEILDLAQREDLP' A
#
# COMPACT_ATOMS: atom_id res chain seq x y z
N MET A 1 11.05 -9.05 17.88
CA MET A 1 10.41 -8.51 16.67
C MET A 1 8.91 -8.77 16.74
N ARG A 2 8.11 -7.75 16.59
CA ARG A 2 6.67 -7.92 16.66
C ARG A 2 6.14 -8.56 15.38
N PRO A 3 5.23 -9.52 15.48
CA PRO A 3 4.55 -10.01 14.28
C PRO A 3 3.72 -8.88 13.66
N ILE A 4 3.60 -8.92 12.35
CA ILE A 4 2.76 -7.95 11.64
C ILE A 4 1.31 -8.33 11.86
N ASP A 5 0.51 -7.34 12.22
CA ASP A 5 -0.93 -7.55 12.32
C ASP A 5 -1.57 -7.28 10.96
N TRP A 6 -1.82 -8.34 10.23
CA TRP A 6 -2.41 -8.27 8.90
C TRP A 6 -3.85 -7.80 8.90
N GLN A 7 -4.49 -7.77 10.07
CA GLN A 7 -5.85 -7.28 10.21
C GLN A 7 -5.93 -5.79 10.50
N THR A 8 -4.79 -5.13 10.68
CA THR A 8 -4.77 -3.69 10.94
C THR A 8 -5.46 -2.95 9.80
N PRO A 9 -6.42 -2.06 10.10
CA PRO A 9 -7.08 -1.28 9.06
C PRO A 9 -6.06 -0.43 8.31
N ALA A 10 -6.20 -0.40 7.00
CA ALA A 10 -5.30 0.35 6.14
C ALA A 10 -6.06 0.89 4.92
N THR A 11 -5.46 1.83 4.23
CA THR A 11 -6.03 2.42 3.03
C THR A 11 -4.99 2.45 1.94
N LEU A 12 -5.34 1.94 0.76
CA LEU A 12 -4.50 1.96 -0.42
C LEU A 12 -4.79 3.22 -1.22
N HIS A 13 -3.77 4.01 -1.48
CA HIS A 13 -3.86 5.21 -2.29
C HIS A 13 -3.00 5.09 -3.54
N SER A 14 -3.48 5.68 -4.63
CA SER A 14 -2.65 5.90 -5.81
C SER A 14 -2.13 7.32 -5.78
N ARG A 15 -0.86 7.46 -6.09
CA ARG A 15 -0.20 8.74 -6.20
C ARG A 15 -0.27 9.17 -7.66
N ASP A 16 -1.18 10.07 -7.96
CA ASP A 16 -1.31 10.61 -9.30
C ASP A 16 -0.76 12.03 -9.31
N ASP A 17 0.45 12.19 -9.77
CA ASP A 17 1.05 13.51 -9.89
C ASP A 17 0.70 14.20 -11.22
N GLY A 18 0.06 13.50 -12.14
CA GLY A 18 -0.52 14.06 -13.37
C GLY A 18 0.33 15.07 -14.13
N GLY A 19 1.62 15.13 -13.85
CA GLY A 19 2.48 16.13 -14.45
C GLY A 19 2.33 17.53 -13.85
N SER A 20 1.55 17.69 -12.79
CA SER A 20 1.38 18.96 -12.12
C SER A 20 2.26 19.02 -10.87
N ASP A 21 3.10 20.02 -10.79
CA ASP A 21 4.05 20.19 -9.70
C ASP A 21 3.40 20.54 -8.37
N MET A 22 2.14 20.91 -8.39
CA MET A 22 1.51 21.58 -7.27
C MET A 22 0.47 20.76 -6.55
N HIS A 23 0.03 19.64 -7.10
CA HIS A 23 -1.03 18.85 -6.51
C HIS A 23 -0.71 17.38 -6.53
N TYR A 24 -0.50 16.82 -5.35
CA TYR A 24 -0.49 15.38 -5.16
C TYR A 24 -1.91 14.94 -4.90
N ASP A 25 -2.60 14.46 -5.92
CA ASP A 25 -3.90 13.86 -5.72
C ASP A 25 -3.69 12.41 -5.28
N PHE A 26 -3.89 12.18 -3.99
CA PHE A 26 -3.94 10.82 -3.47
C PHE A 26 -5.35 10.30 -3.71
N ARG A 27 -5.49 9.44 -4.69
CA ARG A 27 -6.76 8.79 -4.94
C ARG A 27 -6.86 7.54 -4.08
N GLU A 28 -7.87 7.49 -3.22
CA GLU A 28 -8.14 6.30 -2.44
C GLU A 28 -8.66 5.20 -3.36
N LEU A 29 -7.95 4.08 -3.42
CA LEU A 29 -8.32 2.96 -4.27
C LEU A 29 -9.10 1.90 -3.51
N ARG A 30 -8.72 1.64 -2.26
CA ARG A 30 -9.30 0.55 -1.50
C ARG A 30 -9.02 0.71 -0.03
N LYS A 31 -9.96 0.28 0.80
CA LYS A 31 -9.78 0.19 2.25
C LYS A 31 -9.96 -1.26 2.69
N GLY A 32 -9.26 -1.66 3.72
CA GLY A 32 -9.44 -2.98 4.29
C GLY A 32 -8.28 -3.38 5.17
N PRO A 33 -8.22 -4.67 5.54
CA PRO A 33 -7.09 -5.17 6.31
C PRO A 33 -5.80 -5.05 5.53
N LEU A 34 -4.70 -4.77 6.24
CA LEU A 34 -3.39 -4.59 5.62
C LEU A 34 -3.02 -5.76 4.70
N GLY A 35 -3.26 -6.99 5.14
CA GLY A 35 -2.94 -8.17 4.33
C GLY A 35 -3.62 -8.19 2.99
N ASP A 36 -4.90 -7.78 2.94
CA ASP A 36 -5.64 -7.69 1.68
C ASP A 36 -5.01 -6.68 0.74
N LEU A 37 -4.63 -5.52 1.26
CA LEU A 37 -4.04 -4.46 0.44
C LEU A 37 -2.67 -4.87 -0.08
N VAL A 38 -1.87 -5.52 0.73
CA VAL A 38 -0.55 -6.02 0.32
C VAL A 38 -0.71 -7.01 -0.83
N ARG A 39 -1.65 -7.96 -0.70
CA ARG A 39 -1.90 -8.94 -1.76
C ARG A 39 -2.42 -8.28 -3.02
N HIS A 40 -3.29 -7.29 -2.87
CA HIS A 40 -3.81 -6.55 -4.01
C HIS A 40 -2.69 -5.86 -4.79
N VAL A 41 -1.79 -5.17 -4.09
CA VAL A 41 -0.66 -4.48 -4.73
C VAL A 41 0.23 -5.49 -5.48
N ALA A 42 0.41 -6.68 -4.92
CA ALA A 42 1.23 -7.70 -5.56
C ALA A 42 0.66 -8.16 -6.91
N THR A 43 -0.64 -7.95 -7.15
CA THR A 43 -1.27 -8.31 -8.42
C THR A 43 -1.21 -7.21 -9.47
N LEU A 44 -0.79 -6.01 -9.09
CA LEU A 44 -0.74 -4.87 -10.00
C LEU A 44 0.47 -4.98 -10.93
N SER A 45 0.40 -4.30 -12.07
CA SER A 45 1.54 -4.17 -12.96
C SER A 45 2.65 -3.37 -12.29
N ALA A 46 3.88 -3.48 -12.78
CA ALA A 46 5.01 -2.74 -12.23
C ALA A 46 4.77 -1.23 -12.29
N ASP A 47 4.14 -0.76 -13.35
CA ASP A 47 3.82 0.66 -13.53
C ASP A 47 2.82 1.14 -12.48
N GLU A 48 1.76 0.38 -12.26
CA GLU A 48 0.75 0.71 -11.26
C GLU A 48 1.32 0.64 -9.84
N ARG A 49 2.14 -0.37 -9.56
CA ARG A 49 2.76 -0.52 -8.24
C ARG A 49 3.65 0.66 -7.88
N SER A 50 4.31 1.25 -8.86
CA SER A 50 5.22 2.36 -8.61
C SER A 50 4.52 3.62 -8.11
N ARG A 51 3.19 3.66 -8.19
CA ARG A 51 2.39 4.83 -7.84
C ARG A 51 1.55 4.66 -6.59
N VAL A 52 1.63 3.53 -5.92
CA VAL A 52 0.76 3.25 -4.79
C VAL A 52 1.49 3.41 -3.46
N VAL A 53 0.73 3.78 -2.45
CA VAL A 53 1.18 3.80 -1.06
C VAL A 53 0.05 3.24 -0.19
N ILE A 54 0.39 2.68 0.95
CA ILE A 54 -0.61 2.20 1.92
C ILE A 54 -0.45 3.00 3.20
N ASP A 55 -1.54 3.64 3.63
CA ASP A 55 -1.64 4.27 4.94
C ASP A 55 -2.16 3.25 5.93
N VAL A 56 -1.41 3.00 6.98
CA VAL A 56 -1.78 2.05 8.02
C VAL A 56 -2.29 2.80 9.23
N ALA A 57 -3.37 2.33 9.83
CA ALA A 57 -3.89 2.92 11.06
C ALA A 57 -2.78 2.97 12.11
N GLY A 58 -2.66 4.09 12.79
CA GLY A 58 -1.58 4.31 13.73
C GLY A 58 -0.52 5.29 13.22
N GLY A 59 -0.64 5.74 11.96
CA GLY A 59 0.20 6.80 11.42
C GLY A 59 1.36 6.36 10.56
N SER A 60 1.43 5.08 10.20
CA SER A 60 2.49 4.57 9.32
C SER A 60 2.06 4.64 7.87
N THR A 61 3.00 4.96 6.98
CA THR A 61 2.77 4.93 5.54
C THR A 61 3.81 4.02 4.90
N LEU A 62 3.35 3.09 4.08
CA LEU A 62 4.22 2.13 3.41
C LEU A 62 4.41 2.53 1.95
N ASN A 63 5.66 2.60 1.51
CA ASN A 63 5.95 2.80 0.09
C ASN A 63 5.93 1.45 -0.65
N VAL A 64 6.06 1.49 -1.98
CA VAL A 64 5.97 0.27 -2.79
C VAL A 64 7.02 -0.76 -2.40
N ALA A 65 8.23 -0.34 -2.10
CA ALA A 65 9.30 -1.27 -1.72
C ALA A 65 8.96 -2.01 -0.42
N GLU A 66 8.41 -1.30 0.55
CA GLU A 66 7.97 -1.90 1.81
C GLU A 66 6.80 -2.84 1.61
N ILE A 67 5.85 -2.45 0.76
CA ILE A 67 4.68 -3.29 0.44
C ILE A 67 5.12 -4.61 -0.21
N LEU A 68 6.02 -4.53 -1.18
CA LEU A 68 6.51 -5.72 -1.88
C LEU A 68 7.32 -6.62 -0.96
N ASP A 69 8.05 -6.04 -0.03
CA ASP A 69 8.78 -6.81 0.97
C ASP A 69 7.80 -7.60 1.86
N LEU A 70 6.72 -6.95 2.27
CA LEU A 70 5.66 -7.62 3.04
C LEU A 70 4.97 -8.70 2.23
N ALA A 71 4.79 -8.49 0.92
CA ALA A 71 4.13 -9.46 0.05
C ALA A 71 4.91 -10.77 -0.07
N GLN A 72 6.20 -10.76 0.24
CA GLN A 72 7.06 -11.94 0.18
C GLN A 72 7.09 -12.70 1.51
N ARG A 73 6.44 -12.22 2.54
CA ARG A 73 6.45 -12.88 3.85
C ARG A 73 5.57 -14.12 3.82
N GLU A 74 6.05 -15.16 4.50
CA GLU A 74 5.33 -16.43 4.56
C GLU A 74 4.08 -16.34 5.43
N ASP A 75 4.03 -15.40 6.36
CA ASP A 75 2.88 -15.23 7.25
C ASP A 75 1.77 -14.36 6.65
N LEU A 76 1.92 -13.92 5.42
CA LEU A 76 0.86 -13.19 4.72
C LEU A 76 -0.33 -14.13 4.48
N PRO A 77 -1.52 -13.77 4.98
CA PRO A 77 -2.70 -14.62 4.81
C PRO A 77 -3.12 -14.79 3.36
#